data_e8e668ca096308984dd582080ffe00ec
#
_entry.id   e8e668ca096308984dd582080ffe00ec
#
_cell.length_a   1.000
_cell.length_b   1.000
_cell.length_c   1.000
_cell.angle_alpha   90.00
_cell.angle_beta   90.00
_cell.angle_gamma   90.00
#
_symmetry.space_group_name_H-M   'P 1'
#
loop_
_entity.id
_entity.type
_entity.pdbx_description
1 polymer ?
#
loop_
_entity_poly.entity_id
_entity_poly.type
_entity_poly.pdbx_seq_one_letter_code
_entity_poly.pdbx_strand_id
1 'polypeptide(L)'
;MKKSVTVGVSVVMLTTCLAAYAQPPHTHRLEATPATVVYGYYWPEAQPVLRIASGDIIDVDTLLTNTPEGLAKAGVPDDEIQPSLKAIVSEVTGERRGPGGHILTGPVYVEGVEPGDVLEVKILSIQPALDYGYNGCKGFLPENCEAGAPAKIIRLDRRHMTAEFAPGIVIPLRPFFGSMGVAPAPELGRLSSNPPGRHAGNLDNRELIAGSTLFIPVFARGALFEVGDGHMAQGDGEVDQTAIETSLRGRLQLTVRKDMKLTWPRAETPTDYISMATDPDLTAATRTAVQEMVDFLVSTRHLTRHQAYQLVSIAGNVAVTQLVDKPNVGVHVRLPRSIFVGR
;
A
#
# COMPACT_ATOMS: atom_id res chain seq x y z
N MET A 1 5.04 64.42 -59.19
CA MET A 1 4.35 63.33 -58.51
C MET A 1 5.43 62.37 -57.93
N LYS A 2 5.73 62.45 -56.64
CA LYS A 2 6.67 61.54 -55.97
C LYS A 2 5.81 60.46 -55.26
N LYS A 3 6.02 59.19 -55.65
CA LYS A 3 5.40 58.03 -54.99
C LYS A 3 6.28 57.63 -53.77
N SER A 4 5.74 57.73 -52.57
CA SER A 4 6.34 57.15 -51.35
C SER A 4 6.05 55.66 -51.31
N VAL A 5 7.08 54.85 -51.14
CA VAL A 5 7.00 53.40 -50.88
C VAL A 5 7.20 53.20 -49.38
N THR A 6 6.19 52.75 -48.68
CA THR A 6 6.24 52.38 -47.27
C THR A 6 6.62 50.91 -47.15
N VAL A 7 7.79 50.61 -46.61
CA VAL A 7 8.23 49.22 -46.34
C VAL A 7 7.75 48.85 -44.92
N GLY A 8 6.82 47.92 -44.85
CA GLY A 8 6.37 47.36 -43.58
C GLY A 8 7.32 46.27 -43.09
N VAL A 9 7.91 46.48 -41.93
CA VAL A 9 8.76 45.47 -41.24
C VAL A 9 7.86 44.64 -40.36
N SER A 10 7.62 43.37 -40.75
CA SER A 10 6.94 42.36 -39.91
C SER A 10 7.93 41.78 -38.91
N VAL A 11 7.74 42.07 -37.63
CA VAL A 11 8.47 41.41 -36.53
C VAL A 11 7.82 40.07 -36.21
N VAL A 12 8.48 38.98 -36.55
CA VAL A 12 8.07 37.62 -36.14
C VAL A 12 8.60 37.40 -34.73
N MET A 13 7.70 37.39 -33.74
CA MET A 13 8.01 36.92 -32.38
C MET A 13 8.13 35.44 -32.38
N LEU A 14 9.34 34.89 -32.28
CA LEU A 14 9.59 33.49 -31.95
C LEU A 14 9.31 33.28 -30.46
N THR A 15 8.17 32.66 -30.14
CA THR A 15 7.89 32.14 -28.81
C THR A 15 8.68 30.86 -28.62
N THR A 16 9.83 30.92 -27.93
CA THR A 16 10.55 29.71 -27.49
C THR A 16 9.77 29.05 -26.36
N CYS A 17 9.05 27.97 -26.66
CA CYS A 17 8.58 27.04 -25.64
C CYS A 17 9.81 26.38 -24.98
N LEU A 18 10.21 26.85 -23.82
CA LEU A 18 11.11 26.12 -22.92
C LEU A 18 10.39 24.86 -22.47
N ALA A 19 10.74 23.72 -23.08
CA ALA A 19 10.39 22.42 -22.51
C ALA A 19 11.05 22.34 -21.13
N ALA A 20 10.23 22.37 -20.09
CA ALA A 20 10.71 22.11 -18.73
C ALA A 20 11.24 20.67 -18.71
N TYR A 21 12.53 20.49 -18.68
CA TYR A 21 13.16 19.19 -18.43
C TYR A 21 12.70 18.77 -17.03
N ALA A 22 11.88 17.70 -16.95
CA ALA A 22 11.53 17.09 -15.68
C ALA A 22 12.84 16.66 -15.01
N GLN A 23 13.10 17.18 -13.82
CA GLN A 23 14.26 16.74 -13.06
C GLN A 23 14.10 15.24 -12.70
N PRO A 24 15.20 14.48 -12.66
CA PRO A 24 15.12 13.09 -12.22
C PRO A 24 14.58 13.04 -10.78
N PRO A 25 13.79 11.99 -10.43
CA PRO A 25 13.20 11.88 -9.10
C PRO A 25 14.29 11.83 -8.02
N HIS A 26 14.11 12.64 -6.97
CA HIS A 26 14.96 12.54 -5.79
C HIS A 26 14.61 11.32 -4.97
N THR A 27 15.62 10.72 -4.32
CA THR A 27 15.41 9.62 -3.37
C THR A 27 15.63 10.13 -1.96
N HIS A 28 14.63 9.98 -1.11
CA HIS A 28 14.64 10.36 0.29
C HIS A 28 14.75 9.13 1.16
N ARG A 29 15.68 9.09 2.08
CA ARG A 29 15.79 8.03 3.08
C ARG A 29 14.81 8.31 4.22
N LEU A 30 14.01 7.31 4.59
CA LEU A 30 13.04 7.38 5.69
C LEU A 30 13.17 6.15 6.59
N GLU A 31 13.88 6.31 7.69
CA GLU A 31 14.09 5.26 8.70
C GLU A 31 12.89 5.21 9.66
N ALA A 32 12.59 4.00 10.15
CA ALA A 32 11.59 3.80 11.19
C ALA A 32 12.21 4.08 12.57
N THR A 33 11.87 5.24 13.15
CA THR A 33 12.32 5.73 14.45
C THR A 33 11.14 6.25 15.27
N PRO A 34 11.27 6.48 16.58
CA PRO A 34 10.19 7.10 17.37
C PRO A 34 9.69 8.46 16.84
N ALA A 35 10.50 9.17 16.05
CA ALA A 35 10.15 10.46 15.47
C ALA A 35 9.52 10.36 14.07
N THR A 36 9.65 9.22 13.40
CA THR A 36 9.24 9.05 12.00
C THR A 36 8.17 7.99 11.78
N VAL A 37 7.56 7.52 12.86
CA VAL A 37 6.47 6.54 12.80
C VAL A 37 5.20 7.08 13.41
N VAL A 38 4.09 6.60 12.86
CA VAL A 38 2.75 6.66 13.45
C VAL A 38 2.44 5.27 13.99
N TYR A 39 1.99 5.17 15.23
CA TYR A 39 1.70 3.88 15.84
C TYR A 39 0.19 3.67 16.01
N GLY A 40 -0.39 2.85 15.16
CA GLY A 40 -1.74 2.35 15.30
C GLY A 40 -2.86 3.22 14.72
N TYR A 41 -2.57 4.19 13.85
CA TYR A 41 -3.62 5.03 13.27
C TYR A 41 -3.25 5.64 11.93
N TYR A 42 -4.27 6.14 11.19
CA TYR A 42 -4.23 7.11 10.11
C TYR A 42 -5.00 8.36 10.53
N TRP A 43 -4.47 9.56 10.26
CA TRP A 43 -5.08 10.80 10.76
C TRP A 43 -4.83 12.00 9.84
N PRO A 44 -5.88 12.76 9.43
CA PRO A 44 -5.71 13.91 8.52
C PRO A 44 -4.98 15.10 9.16
N GLU A 45 -4.89 15.17 10.49
CA GLU A 45 -4.16 16.21 11.23
C GLU A 45 -2.76 15.76 11.68
N ALA A 46 -2.32 14.56 11.25
CA ALA A 46 -0.99 14.08 11.59
C ALA A 46 0.08 14.99 10.97
N GLN A 47 1.12 15.31 11.75
CA GLN A 47 2.22 16.14 11.25
C GLN A 47 3.13 15.30 10.36
N PRO A 48 3.42 15.75 9.13
CA PRO A 48 4.29 14.99 8.25
C PRO A 48 5.73 15.01 8.75
N VAL A 49 6.38 13.85 8.70
CA VAL A 49 7.80 13.68 9.05
C VAL A 49 8.72 13.90 7.86
N LEU A 50 8.16 13.86 6.65
CA LEU A 50 8.88 14.08 5.39
C LEU A 50 7.96 14.80 4.40
N ARG A 51 8.54 15.74 3.63
CA ARG A 51 7.87 16.39 2.50
C ARG A 51 8.65 16.12 1.23
N ILE A 52 7.97 15.72 0.16
CA ILE A 52 8.58 15.34 -1.12
C ILE A 52 7.82 15.97 -2.29
N ALA A 53 8.49 16.11 -3.42
CA ALA A 53 7.83 16.47 -4.67
C ALA A 53 7.10 15.25 -5.27
N SER A 54 6.07 15.52 -6.07
CA SER A 54 5.40 14.46 -6.85
C SER A 54 6.38 13.82 -7.82
N GLY A 55 6.47 12.49 -7.79
CA GLY A 55 7.40 11.69 -8.58
C GLY A 55 8.67 11.29 -7.83
N ASP A 56 8.92 11.83 -6.64
CA ASP A 56 10.06 11.44 -5.82
C ASP A 56 9.91 10.01 -5.28
N ILE A 57 11.03 9.46 -4.83
CA ILE A 57 11.16 8.11 -4.28
C ILE A 57 11.45 8.20 -2.79
N ILE A 58 10.77 7.39 -2.00
CA ILE A 58 11.16 7.11 -0.62
C ILE A 58 11.88 5.76 -0.55
N ASP A 59 13.03 5.73 0.12
CA ASP A 59 13.74 4.51 0.53
C ASP A 59 13.41 4.32 2.01
N VAL A 60 12.43 3.47 2.29
CA VAL A 60 11.75 3.40 3.58
C VAL A 60 12.01 2.09 4.30
N ASP A 61 12.29 2.16 5.61
CA ASP A 61 12.26 1.01 6.52
C ASP A 61 10.89 0.90 7.18
N THR A 62 10.42 -0.33 7.34
CA THR A 62 9.25 -0.66 8.16
C THR A 62 9.64 -1.67 9.24
N LEU A 63 8.84 -1.74 10.29
CA LEU A 63 9.03 -2.70 11.38
C LEU A 63 7.86 -3.67 11.43
N LEU A 64 8.18 -4.89 11.86
CA LEU A 64 7.16 -5.91 12.11
C LEU A 64 6.19 -5.49 13.22
N THR A 65 4.96 -5.96 13.13
CA THR A 65 3.86 -5.65 14.06
C THR A 65 3.91 -6.56 15.28
N ASN A 66 4.90 -6.36 16.16
CA ASN A 66 5.02 -7.08 17.43
C ASN A 66 5.70 -6.21 18.49
N THR A 67 5.84 -6.73 19.72
CA THR A 67 6.61 -6.09 20.77
C THR A 67 7.91 -6.86 21.06
N PRO A 68 8.96 -6.22 21.61
CA PRO A 68 10.15 -6.92 22.03
C PRO A 68 9.88 -8.10 22.97
N GLU A 69 8.94 -7.92 23.92
CA GLU A 69 8.52 -8.97 24.85
C GLU A 69 7.81 -10.13 24.16
N GLY A 70 6.96 -9.82 23.15
CA GLY A 70 6.26 -10.82 22.35
C GLY A 70 7.25 -11.69 21.55
N LEU A 71 8.25 -11.05 20.92
CA LEU A 71 9.31 -11.73 20.19
C LEU A 71 10.21 -12.59 21.11
N ALA A 72 10.62 -12.04 22.26
CA ALA A 72 11.39 -12.78 23.25
C ALA A 72 10.64 -14.02 23.76
N LYS A 73 9.31 -13.88 24.04
CA LYS A 73 8.46 -15.01 24.41
C LYS A 73 8.35 -16.05 23.29
N ALA A 74 8.42 -15.62 22.04
CA ALA A 74 8.44 -16.51 20.87
C ALA A 74 9.82 -17.14 20.60
N GLY A 75 10.84 -16.83 21.41
CA GLY A 75 12.18 -17.41 21.33
C GLY A 75 13.16 -16.65 20.43
N VAL A 76 12.87 -15.39 20.09
CA VAL A 76 13.84 -14.53 19.37
C VAL A 76 14.88 -14.03 20.38
N PRO A 77 16.18 -14.25 20.13
CA PRO A 77 17.26 -13.70 20.95
C PRO A 77 17.21 -12.16 21.01
N ASP A 78 17.60 -11.59 22.15
CA ASP A 78 17.49 -10.15 22.37
C ASP A 78 18.31 -9.30 21.36
N ASP A 79 19.46 -9.83 20.94
CA ASP A 79 20.36 -9.22 19.94
C ASP A 79 19.82 -9.32 18.50
N GLU A 80 18.85 -10.20 18.23
CA GLU A 80 18.13 -10.26 16.96
C GLU A 80 16.90 -9.34 16.93
N ILE A 81 16.44 -8.81 18.07
CA ILE A 81 15.34 -7.84 18.15
C ILE A 81 15.86 -6.45 17.80
N GLN A 82 15.29 -5.85 16.74
CA GLN A 82 15.74 -4.55 16.22
C GLN A 82 15.76 -3.47 17.32
N PRO A 83 16.86 -2.71 17.48
CA PRO A 83 16.92 -1.60 18.42
C PRO A 83 15.84 -0.53 18.17
N SER A 84 15.51 -0.27 16.89
CA SER A 84 14.44 0.67 16.52
C SER A 84 13.06 0.21 17.02
N LEU A 85 12.75 -1.09 16.98
CA LEU A 85 11.52 -1.63 17.54
C LEU A 85 11.46 -1.42 19.06
N LYS A 86 12.55 -1.71 19.77
CA LYS A 86 12.65 -1.47 21.22
C LYS A 86 12.44 -0.01 21.57
N ALA A 87 13.09 0.91 20.84
CA ALA A 87 12.94 2.35 21.02
C ALA A 87 11.50 2.82 20.75
N ILE A 88 10.90 2.41 19.64
CA ILE A 88 9.53 2.83 19.27
C ILE A 88 8.52 2.34 20.30
N VAL A 89 8.58 1.08 20.70
CA VAL A 89 7.62 0.51 21.67
C VAL A 89 7.75 1.19 23.04
N SER A 90 8.95 1.60 23.45
CA SER A 90 9.18 2.29 24.73
C SER A 90 8.83 3.77 24.71
N GLU A 91 9.04 4.47 23.58
CA GLU A 91 8.93 5.94 23.50
C GLU A 91 7.59 6.42 22.90
N VAL A 92 7.00 5.63 21.98
CA VAL A 92 5.70 5.99 21.36
C VAL A 92 4.57 5.43 22.20
N THR A 93 4.17 6.22 23.20
CA THR A 93 3.18 5.84 24.22
C THR A 93 2.12 6.94 24.41
N GLY A 94 1.09 6.66 25.21
CA GLY A 94 0.03 7.62 25.52
C GLY A 94 -0.71 8.10 24.28
N GLU A 95 -0.89 9.40 24.12
CA GLU A 95 -1.61 10.02 23.00
C GLU A 95 -0.93 9.81 21.65
N ARG A 96 0.37 9.51 21.62
CA ARG A 96 1.11 9.19 20.40
C ARG A 96 0.76 7.81 19.85
N ARG A 97 0.09 6.95 20.63
CA ARG A 97 -0.35 5.62 20.23
C ARG A 97 -1.84 5.61 19.91
N GLY A 98 -2.20 5.09 18.73
CA GLY A 98 -3.58 4.92 18.30
C GLY A 98 -4.18 3.59 18.76
N PRO A 99 -5.43 3.32 18.36
CA PRO A 99 -6.15 2.11 18.73
C PRO A 99 -5.71 0.86 17.98
N GLY A 100 -4.98 0.99 16.87
CA GLY A 100 -4.48 -0.12 16.05
C GLY A 100 -3.15 -0.68 16.54
N GLY A 101 -2.67 -1.73 15.85
CA GLY A 101 -1.45 -2.44 16.20
C GLY A 101 -0.21 -2.07 15.38
N HIS A 102 -0.38 -1.51 14.19
CA HIS A 102 0.70 -1.35 13.22
C HIS A 102 1.62 -0.18 13.53
N ILE A 103 2.92 -0.40 13.33
CA ILE A 103 3.93 0.65 13.30
C ILE A 103 4.09 1.08 11.83
N LEU A 104 3.58 2.27 11.50
CA LEU A 104 3.58 2.80 10.14
C LEU A 104 4.66 3.88 10.01
N THR A 105 5.55 3.75 9.04
CA THR A 105 6.57 4.75 8.75
C THR A 105 5.99 5.87 7.89
N GLY A 106 6.08 7.10 8.35
CA GLY A 106 5.43 8.29 7.83
C GLY A 106 4.89 9.18 8.95
N PRO A 107 3.99 10.14 8.65
CA PRO A 107 3.37 10.43 7.34
C PRO A 107 4.30 11.16 6.36
N VAL A 108 4.20 10.83 5.08
CA VAL A 108 4.88 11.52 3.99
C VAL A 108 3.90 12.47 3.30
N TYR A 109 4.24 13.76 3.31
CA TYR A 109 3.48 14.78 2.59
C TYR A 109 3.99 14.89 1.16
N VAL A 110 3.12 14.72 0.16
CA VAL A 110 3.46 14.90 -1.25
C VAL A 110 2.97 16.26 -1.72
N GLU A 111 3.87 17.10 -2.19
CA GLU A 111 3.57 18.49 -2.58
C GLU A 111 2.60 18.54 -3.78
N GLY A 112 1.66 19.47 -3.72
CA GLY A 112 0.66 19.70 -4.76
C GLY A 112 -0.49 18.70 -4.80
N VAL A 113 -0.54 17.74 -3.86
CA VAL A 113 -1.67 16.80 -3.71
C VAL A 113 -2.82 17.46 -2.96
N GLU A 114 -4.02 17.37 -3.52
CA GLU A 114 -5.26 17.91 -2.96
C GLU A 114 -6.33 16.82 -2.84
N PRO A 115 -7.31 16.99 -1.94
CA PRO A 115 -8.45 16.08 -1.87
C PRO A 115 -9.15 15.89 -3.23
N GLY A 116 -9.46 14.66 -3.57
CA GLY A 116 -10.03 14.27 -4.86
C GLY A 116 -9.00 13.98 -5.97
N ASP A 117 -7.71 14.15 -5.71
CA ASP A 117 -6.64 13.58 -6.55
C ASP A 117 -6.50 12.08 -6.26
N VAL A 118 -5.61 11.41 -6.98
CA VAL A 118 -5.18 10.03 -6.71
C VAL A 118 -3.69 10.03 -6.44
N LEU A 119 -3.26 9.32 -5.39
CA LEU A 119 -1.85 9.03 -5.16
C LEU A 119 -1.49 7.71 -5.85
N GLU A 120 -0.56 7.77 -6.79
CA GLU A 120 0.07 6.61 -7.41
C GLU A 120 1.30 6.22 -6.60
N VAL A 121 1.30 5.00 -6.05
CA VAL A 121 2.40 4.41 -5.30
C VAL A 121 3.00 3.29 -6.13
N LYS A 122 4.12 3.55 -6.81
CA LYS A 122 4.83 2.53 -7.58
C LYS A 122 5.84 1.83 -6.70
N ILE A 123 5.69 0.53 -6.55
CA ILE A 123 6.54 -0.33 -5.72
C ILE A 123 7.75 -0.76 -6.55
N LEU A 124 8.89 -0.10 -6.33
CA LEU A 124 10.10 -0.33 -7.14
C LEU A 124 10.89 -1.54 -6.67
N SER A 125 10.99 -1.72 -5.34
CA SER A 125 11.63 -2.88 -4.73
C SER A 125 11.17 -3.09 -3.30
N ILE A 126 11.19 -4.35 -2.85
CA ILE A 126 10.93 -4.75 -1.47
C ILE A 126 11.98 -5.80 -1.08
N GLN A 127 12.56 -5.65 0.10
CA GLN A 127 13.56 -6.56 0.63
C GLN A 127 13.30 -6.83 2.12
N PRO A 128 13.50 -8.07 2.61
CA PRO A 128 13.44 -8.36 4.03
C PRO A 128 14.59 -7.66 4.77
N ALA A 129 14.29 -7.05 5.90
CA ALA A 129 15.27 -6.42 6.80
C ALA A 129 15.77 -7.37 7.89
N LEU A 130 15.07 -8.49 8.10
CA LEU A 130 15.39 -9.54 9.08
C LEU A 130 15.56 -10.88 8.38
N ASP A 131 16.22 -11.83 9.07
CA ASP A 131 16.36 -13.22 8.63
C ASP A 131 15.29 -14.14 9.24
N TYR A 132 14.27 -13.55 9.83
CA TYR A 132 13.11 -14.23 10.35
C TYR A 132 11.83 -13.42 10.17
N GLY A 133 10.72 -14.10 10.19
CA GLY A 133 9.41 -13.54 10.42
C GLY A 133 8.69 -14.34 11.51
N TYR A 134 7.48 -13.93 11.83
CA TYR A 134 6.63 -14.70 12.72
C TYR A 134 5.24 -14.89 12.12
N ASN A 135 4.54 -15.93 12.59
CA ASN A 135 3.12 -16.10 12.36
C ASN A 135 2.45 -16.31 13.72
N GLY A 136 1.37 -15.55 13.96
CA GLY A 136 0.53 -15.71 15.13
C GLY A 136 -0.44 -16.87 14.95
N CYS A 137 -1.42 -16.98 15.84
CA CYS A 137 -2.57 -17.85 15.64
C CYS A 137 -3.77 -17.26 16.40
N LYS A 138 -4.75 -16.75 15.64
CA LYS A 138 -6.04 -16.23 16.15
C LYS A 138 -7.02 -16.09 14.98
N GLY A 139 -7.53 -14.95 14.66
CA GLY A 139 -8.22 -14.66 13.40
C GLY A 139 -9.59 -15.31 13.24
N PHE A 140 -9.82 -15.95 12.10
CA PHE A 140 -11.16 -16.38 11.66
C PHE A 140 -11.66 -17.65 12.35
N LEU A 141 -10.76 -18.60 12.67
CA LEU A 141 -11.05 -19.88 13.35
C LEU A 141 -10.14 -20.05 14.59
N PRO A 142 -10.29 -19.18 15.62
CA PRO A 142 -9.38 -19.17 16.78
C PRO A 142 -9.40 -20.46 17.59
N GLU A 143 -10.44 -21.29 17.47
CA GLU A 143 -10.54 -22.62 18.10
C GLU A 143 -9.49 -23.60 17.60
N ASN A 144 -8.82 -23.33 16.48
CA ASN A 144 -7.71 -24.17 15.99
C ASN A 144 -6.36 -23.73 16.58
N CYS A 145 -6.34 -22.70 17.40
CA CYS A 145 -5.12 -22.21 18.02
C CYS A 145 -4.94 -22.76 19.43
N GLU A 146 -3.71 -23.10 19.76
CA GLU A 146 -3.38 -23.52 21.12
C GLU A 146 -3.37 -22.29 22.05
N ALA A 147 -4.18 -22.34 23.11
CA ALA A 147 -4.34 -21.23 24.03
C ALA A 147 -3.02 -20.86 24.71
N GLY A 148 -2.60 -19.61 24.60
CA GLY A 148 -1.37 -19.08 25.19
C GLY A 148 -0.07 -19.49 24.52
N ALA A 149 -0.13 -20.23 23.39
CA ALA A 149 1.03 -20.52 22.58
C ALA A 149 1.70 -19.22 22.09
N PRO A 150 3.04 -19.12 22.08
CA PRO A 150 3.73 -18.01 21.47
C PRO A 150 3.57 -18.04 19.95
N ALA A 151 3.83 -16.90 19.28
CA ALA A 151 3.94 -16.87 17.84
C ALA A 151 5.01 -17.84 17.35
N LYS A 152 4.79 -18.44 16.18
CA LYS A 152 5.77 -19.30 15.52
C LYS A 152 6.80 -18.43 14.81
N ILE A 153 8.07 -18.54 15.21
CA ILE A 153 9.18 -17.92 14.47
C ILE A 153 9.54 -18.78 13.27
N ILE A 154 9.65 -18.13 12.11
CA ILE A 154 9.92 -18.76 10.83
C ILE A 154 11.21 -18.14 10.27
N ARG A 155 12.26 -18.94 10.10
CA ARG A 155 13.52 -18.49 9.51
C ARG A 155 13.38 -18.34 8.00
N LEU A 156 13.94 -17.25 7.45
CA LEU A 156 13.83 -16.90 6.04
C LEU A 156 15.11 -17.27 5.29
N ASP A 157 15.01 -18.07 4.25
CA ASP A 157 16.09 -18.23 3.26
C ASP A 157 15.97 -17.09 2.22
N ARG A 158 16.64 -15.97 2.50
CA ARG A 158 16.65 -14.79 1.64
C ARG A 158 17.31 -15.04 0.29
N ARG A 159 18.21 -16.02 0.20
CA ARG A 159 18.89 -16.35 -1.06
C ARG A 159 17.98 -17.05 -2.04
N HIS A 160 17.19 -18.01 -1.56
CA HIS A 160 16.29 -18.79 -2.39
C HIS A 160 14.85 -18.25 -2.35
N MET A 161 14.61 -17.21 -1.53
CA MET A 161 13.28 -16.64 -1.30
C MET A 161 12.28 -17.72 -0.90
N THR A 162 12.61 -18.48 0.12
CA THR A 162 11.79 -19.55 0.70
C THR A 162 11.86 -19.53 2.23
N ALA A 163 10.90 -20.18 2.87
CA ALA A 163 10.90 -20.45 4.30
C ALA A 163 10.40 -21.86 4.57
N GLU A 164 11.09 -22.61 5.43
CA GLU A 164 10.60 -23.90 5.88
C GLU A 164 9.61 -23.70 7.04
N PHE A 165 8.36 -24.02 6.82
CA PHE A 165 7.30 -23.92 7.83
C PHE A 165 7.34 -25.10 8.81
N ALA A 166 7.59 -26.31 8.29
CA ALA A 166 7.79 -27.55 9.03
C ALA A 166 8.62 -28.49 8.16
N PRO A 167 9.17 -29.60 8.70
CA PRO A 167 9.95 -30.55 7.92
C PRO A 167 9.25 -30.97 6.62
N GLY A 168 9.87 -30.65 5.50
CA GLY A 168 9.33 -30.94 4.16
C GLY A 168 8.23 -30.00 3.66
N ILE A 169 7.90 -28.93 4.38
CA ILE A 169 6.92 -27.91 3.95
C ILE A 169 7.66 -26.59 3.72
N VAL A 170 7.91 -26.24 2.47
CA VAL A 170 8.65 -25.04 2.05
C VAL A 170 7.71 -24.06 1.38
N ILE A 171 7.66 -22.83 1.90
CA ILE A 171 6.81 -21.76 1.43
C ILE A 171 7.64 -20.81 0.56
N PRO A 172 7.23 -20.51 -0.69
CA PRO A 172 7.85 -19.46 -1.50
C PRO A 172 7.52 -18.08 -0.93
N LEU A 173 8.52 -17.21 -0.86
CA LEU A 173 8.38 -15.86 -0.33
C LEU A 173 8.11 -14.85 -1.44
N ARG A 174 7.11 -14.01 -1.23
CA ARG A 174 6.70 -12.91 -2.13
C ARG A 174 6.41 -11.67 -1.27
N PRO A 175 7.45 -10.90 -0.90
CA PRO A 175 7.29 -9.81 0.06
C PRO A 175 6.39 -8.69 -0.47
N PHE A 176 5.56 -8.15 0.41
CA PHE A 176 4.71 -6.98 0.17
C PHE A 176 4.45 -6.23 1.49
N PHE A 177 3.95 -4.99 1.39
CA PHE A 177 3.47 -4.24 2.55
C PHE A 177 1.98 -4.49 2.71
N GLY A 178 1.56 -5.04 3.82
CA GLY A 178 0.14 -5.22 4.19
C GLY A 178 -0.55 -3.87 4.29
N SER A 179 0.14 -2.89 4.88
CA SER A 179 -0.41 -1.57 5.11
C SER A 179 0.32 -0.50 4.29
N MET A 180 -0.39 0.08 3.32
CA MET A 180 -0.03 1.27 2.54
C MET A 180 -1.27 2.15 2.42
N GLY A 181 -1.27 3.34 3.02
CA GLY A 181 -2.46 4.17 3.05
C GLY A 181 -2.17 5.65 3.12
N VAL A 182 -3.23 6.43 2.96
CA VAL A 182 -3.23 7.88 3.09
C VAL A 182 -4.13 8.31 4.25
N ALA A 183 -4.03 9.56 4.67
CA ALA A 183 -4.95 10.10 5.67
C ALA A 183 -6.42 9.97 5.20
N PRO A 184 -7.33 9.55 6.07
CA PRO A 184 -8.75 9.47 5.76
C PRO A 184 -9.37 10.86 5.57
N ALA A 185 -10.66 10.88 5.17
CA ALA A 185 -11.43 12.12 5.11
C ALA A 185 -11.51 12.78 6.49
N PRO A 186 -11.41 14.12 6.58
CA PRO A 186 -11.32 14.85 7.84
C PRO A 186 -12.43 14.54 8.84
N GLU A 187 -13.65 14.30 8.37
CA GLU A 187 -14.81 13.96 9.20
C GLU A 187 -14.70 12.60 9.89
N LEU A 188 -13.81 11.72 9.43
CA LEU A 188 -13.57 10.42 10.06
C LEU A 188 -12.56 10.49 11.21
N GLY A 189 -11.84 11.61 11.33
CA GLY A 189 -10.87 11.84 12.39
C GLY A 189 -9.70 10.84 12.36
N ARG A 190 -9.31 10.38 13.55
CA ARG A 190 -8.19 9.46 13.75
C ARG A 190 -8.66 8.01 13.69
N LEU A 191 -8.44 7.35 12.56
CA LEU A 191 -8.82 5.96 12.33
C LEU A 191 -7.79 4.96 12.89
N SER A 192 -8.27 3.81 13.35
CA SER A 192 -7.40 2.66 13.64
C SER A 192 -6.65 2.20 12.39
N SER A 193 -5.40 1.79 12.56
CA SER A 193 -4.61 1.21 11.47
C SER A 193 -5.05 -0.22 11.08
N ASN A 194 -5.87 -0.90 11.90
CA ASN A 194 -6.21 -2.29 11.65
C ASN A 194 -7.17 -2.46 10.46
N PRO A 195 -8.38 -1.81 10.41
CA PRO A 195 -9.28 -2.05 9.29
C PRO A 195 -8.84 -1.28 8.04
N PRO A 196 -8.82 -1.92 6.89
CA PRO A 196 -8.66 -1.22 5.61
C PRO A 196 -9.91 -0.42 5.25
N GLY A 197 -9.76 0.52 4.30
CA GLY A 197 -10.86 1.33 3.83
C GLY A 197 -10.61 1.98 2.48
N ARG A 198 -11.38 3.04 2.18
CA ARG A 198 -11.18 3.83 0.96
C ARG A 198 -9.82 4.54 0.92
N HIS A 199 -9.24 4.81 2.07
CA HIS A 199 -7.88 5.37 2.24
C HIS A 199 -6.78 4.33 2.00
N ALA A 200 -7.11 3.14 1.55
CA ALA A 200 -6.30 1.94 1.52
C ALA A 200 -5.96 1.47 2.95
N GLY A 201 -4.77 1.75 3.47
CA GLY A 201 -4.35 1.29 4.81
C GLY A 201 -4.00 -0.19 4.78
N ASN A 202 -4.54 -0.92 5.73
CA ASN A 202 -4.28 -2.35 5.94
C ASN A 202 -5.02 -3.23 4.93
N LEU A 203 -4.61 -3.16 3.66
CA LEU A 203 -5.26 -3.90 2.57
C LEU A 203 -4.97 -5.39 2.59
N ASP A 204 -3.80 -5.81 3.09
CA ASP A 204 -3.30 -7.17 3.11
C ASP A 204 -3.42 -7.88 1.76
N ASN A 205 -3.19 -7.13 0.71
CA ASN A 205 -3.30 -7.64 -0.65
C ASN A 205 -1.95 -8.15 -1.15
N ARG A 206 -1.78 -9.47 -1.13
CA ARG A 206 -0.57 -10.19 -1.53
C ARG A 206 -0.11 -9.96 -2.98
N GLU A 207 -0.93 -9.32 -3.80
CA GLU A 207 -0.59 -8.99 -5.19
C GLU A 207 0.23 -7.69 -5.29
N LEU A 208 0.34 -6.90 -4.21
CA LEU A 208 1.07 -5.63 -4.16
C LEU A 208 2.59 -5.81 -3.97
N ILE A 209 3.20 -6.66 -4.77
CA ILE A 209 4.64 -6.96 -4.76
C ILE A 209 5.45 -5.92 -5.54
N ALA A 210 6.78 -6.03 -5.51
CA ALA A 210 7.66 -5.22 -6.35
C ALA A 210 7.28 -5.32 -7.84
N GLY A 211 7.25 -4.18 -8.54
CA GLY A 211 6.76 -4.05 -9.91
C GLY A 211 5.27 -3.72 -10.04
N SER A 212 4.52 -3.76 -8.94
CA SER A 212 3.11 -3.32 -8.91
C SER A 212 2.98 -1.83 -8.67
N THR A 213 1.81 -1.28 -8.97
CA THR A 213 1.43 0.11 -8.69
C THR A 213 0.09 0.12 -7.98
N LEU A 214 0.02 0.77 -6.82
CA LEU A 214 -1.21 1.01 -6.07
C LEU A 214 -1.68 2.44 -6.33
N PHE A 215 -2.96 2.63 -6.60
CA PHE A 215 -3.62 3.92 -6.77
C PHE A 215 -4.61 4.13 -5.62
N ILE A 216 -4.43 5.20 -4.86
CA ILE A 216 -5.21 5.48 -3.66
C ILE A 216 -5.96 6.81 -3.84
N PRO A 217 -7.30 6.86 -3.67
CA PRO A 217 -8.03 8.12 -3.63
C PRO A 217 -7.57 8.98 -2.45
N VAL A 218 -7.35 10.27 -2.68
CA VAL A 218 -6.84 11.21 -1.67
C VAL A 218 -8.00 11.98 -1.02
N PHE A 219 -7.98 12.09 0.30
CA PHE A 219 -9.01 12.76 1.11
C PHE A 219 -8.48 13.97 1.90
N ALA A 220 -7.17 14.05 2.09
CA ALA A 220 -6.50 15.13 2.82
C ALA A 220 -5.37 15.73 2.00
N ARG A 221 -5.09 17.03 2.19
CA ARG A 221 -4.00 17.73 1.52
C ARG A 221 -2.65 17.03 1.78
N GLY A 222 -1.86 16.85 0.71
CA GLY A 222 -0.57 16.18 0.78
C GLY A 222 -0.65 14.66 0.94
N ALA A 223 -1.84 14.07 0.90
CA ALA A 223 -2.13 12.64 1.09
C ALA A 223 -1.73 12.11 2.48
N LEU A 224 -0.61 12.52 3.05
CA LEU A 224 -0.06 12.00 4.32
C LEU A 224 0.10 10.49 4.27
N PHE A 225 0.93 10.02 3.34
CA PHE A 225 1.13 8.59 3.06
C PHE A 225 1.94 7.91 4.18
N GLU A 226 1.48 6.74 4.58
CA GLU A 226 2.11 5.88 5.60
C GLU A 226 2.24 4.46 5.07
N VAL A 227 3.30 3.75 5.48
CA VAL A 227 3.59 2.37 5.06
C VAL A 227 4.16 1.55 6.21
N GLY A 228 3.73 0.30 6.31
CA GLY A 228 4.18 -0.63 7.36
C GLY A 228 3.71 -2.04 7.10
N ASP A 229 3.72 -2.85 8.16
CA ASP A 229 3.14 -4.18 8.15
C ASP A 229 3.72 -5.07 7.04
N GLY A 230 4.95 -5.45 7.23
CA GLY A 230 5.73 -6.17 6.21
C GLY A 230 5.46 -7.67 6.23
N HIS A 231 4.99 -8.21 5.11
CA HIS A 231 4.65 -9.61 4.93
C HIS A 231 5.62 -10.30 3.95
N MET A 232 6.13 -11.47 4.31
CA MET A 232 6.96 -12.28 3.40
C MET A 232 6.13 -13.26 2.58
N ALA A 233 5.04 -13.78 3.13
CA ALA A 233 4.10 -14.65 2.45
C ALA A 233 2.75 -14.62 3.17
N GLN A 234 1.67 -14.65 2.39
CA GLN A 234 0.29 -14.69 2.88
C GLN A 234 -0.58 -15.47 1.90
N GLY A 235 -1.52 -16.23 2.42
CA GLY A 235 -2.64 -16.77 1.64
C GLY A 235 -3.76 -15.76 1.49
N ASP A 236 -4.57 -15.85 0.43
CA ASP A 236 -5.80 -15.07 0.34
C ASP A 236 -6.70 -15.41 1.53
N GLY A 237 -7.26 -14.36 2.16
CA GLY A 237 -8.09 -14.48 3.35
C GLY A 237 -7.36 -14.20 4.66
N GLU A 238 -6.03 -14.34 4.75
CA GLU A 238 -5.22 -14.10 5.95
C GLU A 238 -5.85 -14.69 7.23
N VAL A 239 -6.26 -15.94 7.13
CA VAL A 239 -7.28 -16.53 8.00
C VAL A 239 -6.94 -16.61 9.49
N ASP A 240 -5.66 -16.59 9.87
CA ASP A 240 -5.24 -16.57 11.27
C ASP A 240 -4.80 -15.18 11.78
N GLN A 241 -5.06 -14.13 10.99
CA GLN A 241 -4.80 -12.72 11.29
C GLN A 241 -3.32 -12.33 11.23
N THR A 242 -2.48 -13.17 10.67
CA THR A 242 -1.08 -12.85 10.41
C THR A 242 -0.62 -13.56 9.13
N ALA A 243 0.27 -12.90 8.42
CA ALA A 243 1.08 -13.48 7.37
C ALA A 243 2.34 -14.18 7.95
N ILE A 244 3.41 -14.29 7.20
CA ILE A 244 4.77 -14.34 7.76
C ILE A 244 5.20 -12.88 7.93
N GLU A 245 4.95 -12.35 9.12
CA GLU A 245 5.21 -10.97 9.53
C GLU A 245 6.69 -10.70 9.66
N THR A 246 7.20 -9.60 9.08
CA THR A 246 8.61 -9.22 9.24
C THR A 246 8.80 -7.73 9.02
N SER A 247 10.01 -7.25 9.30
CA SER A 247 10.43 -5.90 8.90
C SER A 247 10.93 -5.90 7.47
N LEU A 248 10.51 -4.92 6.70
CA LEU A 248 10.88 -4.76 5.30
C LEU A 248 11.58 -3.43 5.04
N ARG A 249 12.35 -3.39 3.99
CA ARG A 249 12.85 -2.18 3.35
C ARG A 249 12.28 -2.08 1.94
N GLY A 250 11.71 -0.93 1.59
CA GLY A 250 11.10 -0.69 0.30
C GLY A 250 11.57 0.57 -0.37
N ARG A 251 11.53 0.58 -1.70
CA ARG A 251 11.64 1.79 -2.51
C ARG A 251 10.31 2.02 -3.21
N LEU A 252 9.66 3.13 -2.86
CA LEU A 252 8.34 3.49 -3.35
C LEU A 252 8.42 4.86 -4.03
N GLN A 253 7.92 4.97 -5.26
CA GLN A 253 7.77 6.25 -5.94
C GLN A 253 6.36 6.76 -5.76
N LEU A 254 6.21 8.01 -5.29
CA LEU A 254 4.92 8.62 -4.99
C LEU A 254 4.62 9.72 -6.01
N THR A 255 3.57 9.55 -6.80
CA THR A 255 3.20 10.48 -7.86
C THR A 255 1.74 10.91 -7.72
N VAL A 256 1.48 12.22 -7.78
CA VAL A 256 0.09 12.72 -7.83
C VAL A 256 -0.50 12.53 -9.23
N ARG A 257 -1.72 11.99 -9.31
CA ARG A 257 -2.49 11.80 -10.53
C ARG A 257 -3.74 12.67 -10.47
N LYS A 258 -3.67 13.82 -11.16
CA LYS A 258 -4.80 14.75 -11.29
C LYS A 258 -5.75 14.37 -12.43
N ASP A 259 -5.29 13.52 -13.31
CA ASP A 259 -6.01 12.98 -14.48
C ASP A 259 -6.90 11.77 -14.15
N MET A 260 -6.84 11.26 -12.91
CA MET A 260 -7.61 10.12 -12.43
C MET A 260 -8.61 10.52 -11.35
N LYS A 261 -9.70 9.75 -11.28
CA LYS A 261 -10.69 9.83 -10.19
C LYS A 261 -11.03 8.42 -9.75
N LEU A 262 -10.90 8.15 -8.46
CA LEU A 262 -11.18 6.86 -7.85
C LEU A 262 -12.09 7.01 -6.64
N THR A 263 -12.94 6.03 -6.43
CA THR A 263 -13.76 5.88 -5.22
C THR A 263 -13.13 4.91 -4.23
N TRP A 264 -12.53 3.86 -4.75
CA TRP A 264 -11.83 2.82 -4.02
C TRP A 264 -10.40 2.65 -4.54
N PRO A 265 -9.49 2.09 -3.74
CA PRO A 265 -8.15 1.75 -4.21
C PRO A 265 -8.20 0.79 -5.41
N ARG A 266 -7.25 0.97 -6.32
CA ARG A 266 -7.04 0.11 -7.47
C ARG A 266 -5.55 -0.19 -7.61
N ALA A 267 -5.21 -1.32 -8.22
CA ALA A 267 -3.82 -1.62 -8.50
C ALA A 267 -3.62 -2.15 -9.92
N GLU A 268 -2.38 -2.05 -10.35
CA GLU A 268 -1.87 -2.68 -11.57
C GLU A 268 -0.62 -3.46 -11.22
N THR A 269 -0.58 -4.72 -11.64
CA THR A 269 0.60 -5.55 -11.56
C THR A 269 1.17 -5.76 -12.97
N PRO A 270 2.33 -6.40 -13.14
CA PRO A 270 2.80 -6.77 -14.47
C PRO A 270 1.80 -7.64 -15.25
N THR A 271 0.96 -8.40 -14.56
CA THR A 271 0.04 -9.38 -15.17
C THR A 271 -1.43 -9.01 -15.10
N ASP A 272 -1.86 -8.20 -14.12
CA ASP A 272 -3.28 -8.01 -13.82
C ASP A 272 -3.64 -6.53 -13.57
N TYR A 273 -4.88 -6.17 -13.86
CA TYR A 273 -5.60 -5.05 -13.27
C TYR A 273 -6.35 -5.53 -12.04
N ILE A 274 -6.34 -4.74 -10.96
CA ILE A 274 -6.95 -5.14 -9.69
C ILE A 274 -7.86 -4.03 -9.19
N SER A 275 -9.15 -4.33 -8.97
CA SER A 275 -10.06 -3.50 -8.18
C SER A 275 -10.17 -4.07 -6.76
N MET A 276 -10.39 -3.18 -5.78
CA MET A 276 -10.44 -3.55 -4.37
C MET A 276 -11.61 -2.85 -3.70
N ALA A 277 -12.21 -3.52 -2.71
CA ALA A 277 -13.19 -2.91 -1.83
C ALA A 277 -13.20 -3.61 -0.47
N THR A 278 -13.68 -2.89 0.53
CA THR A 278 -13.86 -3.41 1.89
C THR A 278 -15.23 -3.04 2.43
N ASP A 279 -15.80 -3.90 3.24
CA ASP A 279 -17.08 -3.69 3.92
C ASP A 279 -17.17 -4.66 5.10
N PRO A 280 -17.95 -4.38 6.16
CA PRO A 280 -18.26 -5.37 7.18
C PRO A 280 -19.00 -6.62 6.65
N ASP A 281 -19.76 -6.49 5.56
CA ASP A 281 -20.42 -7.59 4.87
C ASP A 281 -19.62 -8.04 3.64
N LEU A 282 -19.24 -9.30 3.60
CA LEU A 282 -18.43 -9.87 2.52
C LEU A 282 -19.14 -9.78 1.15
N THR A 283 -20.47 -9.91 1.12
CA THR A 283 -21.23 -9.78 -0.12
C THR A 283 -21.22 -8.35 -0.64
N ALA A 284 -21.35 -7.36 0.26
CA ALA A 284 -21.27 -5.94 -0.09
C ALA A 284 -19.87 -5.57 -0.60
N ALA A 285 -18.80 -6.02 0.08
CA ALA A 285 -17.42 -5.84 -0.38
C ALA A 285 -17.22 -6.44 -1.78
N THR A 286 -17.72 -7.68 -2.00
CA THR A 286 -17.63 -8.36 -3.29
C THR A 286 -18.35 -7.58 -4.40
N ARG A 287 -19.59 -7.14 -4.13
CA ARG A 287 -20.36 -6.35 -5.10
C ARG A 287 -19.64 -5.07 -5.49
N THR A 288 -19.08 -4.37 -4.51
CA THR A 288 -18.33 -3.13 -4.74
C THR A 288 -17.05 -3.39 -5.54
N ALA A 289 -16.25 -4.39 -5.20
CA ALA A 289 -15.03 -4.72 -5.93
C ALA A 289 -15.32 -5.10 -7.40
N VAL A 290 -16.38 -5.88 -7.65
CA VAL A 290 -16.84 -6.22 -9.02
C VAL A 290 -17.31 -4.98 -9.76
N GLN A 291 -18.09 -4.09 -9.11
CA GLN A 291 -18.57 -2.86 -9.71
C GLN A 291 -17.41 -1.93 -10.12
N GLU A 292 -16.40 -1.77 -9.27
CA GLU A 292 -15.19 -0.98 -9.56
C GLU A 292 -14.43 -1.54 -10.78
N MET A 293 -14.36 -2.87 -10.96
CA MET A 293 -13.76 -3.47 -12.16
C MET A 293 -14.61 -3.20 -13.41
N VAL A 294 -15.93 -3.28 -13.31
CA VAL A 294 -16.84 -2.95 -14.42
C VAL A 294 -16.67 -1.48 -14.82
N ASP A 295 -16.63 -0.57 -13.85
CA ASP A 295 -16.48 0.87 -14.11
C ASP A 295 -15.10 1.20 -14.72
N PHE A 296 -14.05 0.51 -14.28
CA PHE A 296 -12.71 0.57 -14.90
C PHE A 296 -12.77 0.17 -16.37
N LEU A 297 -13.40 -0.93 -16.72
CA LEU A 297 -13.51 -1.42 -18.10
C LEU A 297 -14.31 -0.49 -18.98
N VAL A 298 -15.42 0.06 -18.48
CA VAL A 298 -16.23 1.05 -19.21
C VAL A 298 -15.40 2.30 -19.51
N SER A 299 -14.69 2.83 -18.52
CA SER A 299 -13.95 4.09 -18.65
C SER A 299 -12.68 3.96 -19.48
N THR A 300 -11.95 2.83 -19.38
CA THR A 300 -10.62 2.67 -19.97
C THR A 300 -10.60 1.83 -21.25
N ARG A 301 -11.59 0.96 -21.44
CA ARG A 301 -11.70 0.05 -22.60
C ARG A 301 -12.90 0.35 -23.49
N HIS A 302 -13.68 1.37 -23.12
CA HIS A 302 -14.86 1.82 -23.88
C HIS A 302 -15.89 0.71 -24.12
N LEU A 303 -15.95 -0.29 -23.24
CA LEU A 303 -16.96 -1.33 -23.26
C LEU A 303 -18.30 -0.77 -22.78
N THR A 304 -19.39 -1.32 -23.30
CA THR A 304 -20.69 -1.11 -22.65
C THR A 304 -20.69 -1.74 -21.25
N ARG A 305 -21.48 -1.25 -20.33
CA ARG A 305 -21.59 -1.82 -18.97
C ARG A 305 -21.95 -3.31 -19.02
N HIS A 306 -22.82 -3.71 -19.94
CA HIS A 306 -23.18 -5.10 -20.17
C HIS A 306 -21.97 -5.96 -20.59
N GLN A 307 -21.19 -5.50 -21.58
CA GLN A 307 -19.98 -6.19 -22.03
C GLN A 307 -18.91 -6.26 -20.93
N ALA A 308 -18.71 -5.17 -20.19
CA ALA A 308 -17.76 -5.11 -19.07
C ALA A 308 -18.12 -6.14 -17.98
N TYR A 309 -19.39 -6.22 -17.60
CA TYR A 309 -19.87 -7.18 -16.61
C TYR A 309 -19.73 -8.64 -17.08
N GLN A 310 -20.05 -8.92 -18.35
CA GLN A 310 -19.81 -10.24 -18.94
C GLN A 310 -18.33 -10.60 -18.93
N LEU A 311 -17.45 -9.64 -19.29
CA LEU A 311 -16.01 -9.88 -19.30
C LEU A 311 -15.45 -10.17 -17.89
N VAL A 312 -15.92 -9.45 -16.86
CA VAL A 312 -15.55 -9.74 -15.46
C VAL A 312 -15.98 -11.17 -15.08
N SER A 313 -17.17 -11.62 -15.49
CA SER A 313 -17.65 -12.97 -15.21
C SER A 313 -16.83 -14.06 -15.91
N ILE A 314 -16.29 -13.77 -17.11
CA ILE A 314 -15.57 -14.76 -17.93
C ILE A 314 -14.08 -14.83 -17.57
N ALA A 315 -13.47 -13.68 -17.26
CA ALA A 315 -12.02 -13.56 -17.12
C ALA A 315 -11.57 -12.97 -15.77
N GLY A 316 -12.47 -12.41 -14.98
CA GLY A 316 -12.16 -11.84 -13.67
C GLY A 316 -12.12 -12.90 -12.58
N ASN A 317 -11.09 -12.83 -11.72
CA ASN A 317 -10.94 -13.70 -10.56
C ASN A 317 -11.25 -12.89 -9.30
N VAL A 318 -12.35 -13.24 -8.63
CA VAL A 318 -12.75 -12.65 -7.35
C VAL A 318 -12.09 -13.42 -6.22
N ALA A 319 -11.37 -12.74 -5.34
CA ALA A 319 -10.73 -13.34 -4.18
C ALA A 319 -11.02 -12.55 -2.90
N VAL A 320 -11.10 -13.25 -1.79
CA VAL A 320 -11.15 -12.65 -0.46
C VAL A 320 -9.74 -12.26 -0.06
N THR A 321 -9.48 -10.97 0.10
CA THR A 321 -8.15 -10.45 0.41
C THR A 321 -7.76 -10.78 1.85
N GLN A 322 -8.63 -10.42 2.81
CA GLN A 322 -8.53 -10.76 4.23
C GLN A 322 -9.92 -10.84 4.88
N LEU A 323 -10.03 -11.62 5.97
CA LEU A 323 -11.28 -11.88 6.72
C LEU A 323 -11.23 -11.36 8.16
N VAL A 324 -10.12 -10.76 8.57
CA VAL A 324 -9.72 -10.70 9.99
C VAL A 324 -9.59 -9.29 10.56
N ASP A 325 -9.47 -8.26 9.72
CA ASP A 325 -9.29 -6.87 10.15
C ASP A 325 -10.62 -6.15 10.44
N LYS A 326 -11.31 -6.66 11.42
CA LYS A 326 -12.62 -6.15 11.81
C LYS A 326 -12.62 -4.62 12.07
N PRO A 327 -13.71 -3.90 11.70
CA PRO A 327 -14.97 -4.48 11.22
C PRO A 327 -14.99 -4.89 9.75
N ASN A 328 -13.99 -4.51 8.94
CA ASN A 328 -14.01 -4.71 7.50
C ASN A 328 -13.36 -6.02 7.07
N VAL A 329 -13.95 -6.66 6.07
CA VAL A 329 -13.32 -7.71 5.26
C VAL A 329 -12.95 -7.14 3.90
N GLY A 330 -11.88 -7.65 3.28
CA GLY A 330 -11.37 -7.18 2.00
C GLY A 330 -11.69 -8.15 0.86
N VAL A 331 -12.04 -7.61 -0.31
CA VAL A 331 -12.22 -8.35 -1.56
C VAL A 331 -11.49 -7.65 -2.67
N HIS A 332 -10.82 -8.41 -3.54
CA HIS A 332 -10.27 -7.89 -4.77
C HIS A 332 -10.69 -8.71 -5.99
N VAL A 333 -10.73 -8.05 -7.16
CA VAL A 333 -10.96 -8.69 -8.45
C VAL A 333 -9.71 -8.51 -9.29
N ARG A 334 -9.12 -9.59 -9.76
CA ARG A 334 -7.98 -9.59 -10.70
C ARG A 334 -8.48 -9.87 -12.11
N LEU A 335 -8.06 -9.03 -13.06
CA LEU A 335 -8.37 -9.21 -14.47
C LEU A 335 -7.05 -9.25 -15.26
N PRO A 336 -6.74 -10.37 -15.96
CA PRO A 336 -5.47 -10.52 -16.67
C PRO A 336 -5.28 -9.46 -17.76
N ARG A 337 -4.11 -8.82 -17.78
CA ARG A 337 -3.76 -7.84 -18.82
C ARG A 337 -3.59 -8.47 -20.19
N SER A 338 -3.19 -9.74 -20.23
CA SER A 338 -2.94 -10.50 -21.45
C SER A 338 -4.15 -10.72 -22.35
N ILE A 339 -5.37 -10.53 -21.80
CA ILE A 339 -6.60 -10.65 -22.62
C ILE A 339 -6.81 -9.43 -23.54
N PHE A 340 -6.08 -8.34 -23.32
CA PHE A 340 -6.16 -7.13 -24.13
C PHE A 340 -5.05 -7.16 -25.20
N VAL A 341 -5.37 -7.72 -26.37
CA VAL A 341 -4.43 -7.83 -27.49
C VAL A 341 -4.55 -6.61 -28.42
N GLY A 342 -3.46 -6.07 -28.91
CA GLY A 342 -3.44 -5.15 -30.05
C GLY A 342 -3.66 -3.65 -29.72
N ARG A 343 -3.09 -3.14 -28.61
CA ARG A 343 -2.86 -1.69 -28.45
C ARG A 343 -1.53 -1.39 -27.80
#